data_e6f51581fa0e40a608b1879d97ad3cee
#
_entry.id   e6f51581fa0e40a608b1879d97ad3cee
#
_cell.length_a   1.000
_cell.length_b   1.000
_cell.length_c   1.000
_cell.angle_alpha   90.00
_cell.angle_beta   90.00
_cell.angle_gamma   90.00
#
_symmetry.space_group_name_H-M   'P 1'
#
loop_
_entity.id
_entity.type
_entity.pdbx_description
1 polymer ?
#
loop_
_entity_poly.entity_id
_entity_poly.type
_entity_poly.pdbx_seq_one_letter_code
_entity_poly.pdbx_strand_id
1 'polypeptide(L)'
;MIQQESRLNVADNSGAKEVLCIRVLGNSGQRYAKVGDTIVVTVKDAIPAGGIKKGTVTKAVIVRTKNKLRRKDGSYIRFDDNAVVILNASDEPRGTRIFGPVARELRDKGYMKIISLAPEVL
;
A
#
# COMPACT_ATOMS: atom_id res chain seq x y z
N MET A 1 5.36 -9.04 7.21
CA MET A 1 4.46 -9.46 6.12
C MET A 1 3.02 -9.12 6.50
N ILE A 2 2.24 -8.74 5.51
CA ILE A 2 0.87 -8.28 5.71
C ILE A 2 -0.07 -9.46 5.54
N GLN A 3 -0.99 -9.62 6.46
CA GLN A 3 -1.98 -10.68 6.41
C GLN A 3 -3.37 -10.11 6.71
N GLN A 4 -4.38 -10.94 6.61
CA GLN A 4 -5.74 -10.58 6.99
C GLN A 4 -5.74 -10.02 8.41
N GLU A 5 -6.47 -8.93 8.63
CA GLU A 5 -6.58 -8.18 9.88
C GLU A 5 -5.36 -7.34 10.27
N SER A 6 -4.33 -7.26 9.42
CA SER A 6 -3.23 -6.32 9.64
C SER A 6 -3.72 -4.88 9.47
N ARG A 7 -3.26 -3.99 10.34
CA ARG A 7 -3.51 -2.55 10.22
C ARG A 7 -2.34 -1.88 9.55
N LEU A 8 -2.63 -0.95 8.64
CA LEU A 8 -1.61 -0.27 7.85
C LEU A 8 -1.90 1.22 7.78
N ASN A 9 -0.83 1.99 7.69
CA ASN A 9 -0.92 3.43 7.44
C ASN A 9 -1.21 3.67 5.97
N VAL A 10 -1.83 4.81 5.67
CA VAL A 10 -2.07 5.23 4.28
C VAL A 10 -1.04 6.30 3.92
N ALA A 11 -0.30 6.08 2.85
CA ALA A 11 0.80 6.94 2.43
C ALA A 11 0.40 7.97 1.38
N ASP A 12 -0.89 8.21 1.18
CA ASP A 12 -1.35 9.15 0.16
C ASP A 12 -2.30 10.20 0.76
N ASN A 13 -2.71 11.14 -0.09
CA ASN A 13 -3.62 12.21 0.30
C ASN A 13 -5.08 11.95 -0.08
N SER A 14 -5.47 10.67 -0.18
CA SER A 14 -6.85 10.30 -0.51
C SER A 14 -7.86 10.66 0.57
N GLY A 15 -7.38 10.89 1.78
CA GLY A 15 -8.22 11.19 2.96
C GLY A 15 -8.25 10.06 3.97
N ALA A 16 -7.92 8.84 3.61
CA ALA A 16 -7.79 7.75 4.55
C ALA A 16 -6.46 7.88 5.32
N LYS A 17 -6.48 7.54 6.61
CA LYS A 17 -5.29 7.56 7.46
C LYS A 17 -4.83 6.18 7.86
N GLU A 18 -5.77 5.30 8.20
CA GLU A 18 -5.47 3.94 8.62
C GLU A 18 -6.48 3.00 8.01
N VAL A 19 -6.00 1.84 7.58
CA VAL A 19 -6.83 0.81 6.98
C VAL A 19 -6.55 -0.55 7.62
N LEU A 20 -7.53 -1.44 7.51
CA LEU A 20 -7.42 -2.83 7.96
C LEU A 20 -7.44 -3.73 6.74
N CYS A 21 -6.46 -4.62 6.63
CA CYS A 21 -6.44 -5.61 5.54
C CYS A 21 -7.55 -6.64 5.77
N ILE A 22 -8.49 -6.71 4.84
CA ILE A 22 -9.56 -7.69 4.89
C ILE A 22 -9.16 -8.97 4.17
N ARG A 23 -8.48 -8.84 3.04
CA ARG A 23 -8.14 -9.97 2.19
C ARG A 23 -6.87 -9.68 1.39
N VAL A 24 -6.04 -10.71 1.24
CA VAL A 24 -4.90 -10.66 0.35
C VAL A 24 -5.32 -11.21 -1.01
N LEU A 25 -5.13 -10.39 -2.05
CA LEU A 25 -5.43 -10.79 -3.43
C LEU A 25 -4.20 -11.47 -4.04
N GLY A 26 -4.44 -12.35 -4.99
CA GLY A 26 -3.36 -13.07 -5.66
C GLY A 26 -3.72 -14.52 -5.88
N ASN A 27 -2.72 -15.39 -5.84
CA ASN A 27 -2.92 -16.81 -6.05
C ASN A 27 -3.79 -17.43 -4.97
N SER A 28 -4.57 -18.44 -5.35
CA SER A 28 -5.37 -19.20 -4.39
C SER A 28 -4.48 -19.72 -3.26
N GLY A 29 -4.92 -19.48 -2.02
CA GLY A 29 -4.19 -19.90 -0.84
C GLY A 29 -3.10 -18.94 -0.39
N GLN A 30 -2.94 -17.80 -1.04
CA GLN A 30 -1.97 -16.79 -0.60
C GLN A 30 -2.40 -16.23 0.75
N ARG A 31 -1.54 -16.36 1.75
CA ARG A 31 -1.81 -15.94 3.12
C ARG A 31 -1.21 -14.58 3.45
N TYR A 32 -0.04 -14.28 2.89
CA TYR A 32 0.71 -13.06 3.23
C TYR A 32 0.94 -12.22 1.99
N ALA A 33 0.90 -10.90 2.18
CA ALA A 33 1.22 -9.93 1.13
C ALA A 33 2.53 -9.23 1.46
N LYS A 34 3.23 -8.83 0.43
CA LYS A 34 4.49 -8.09 0.51
C LYS A 34 4.41 -6.85 -0.35
N VAL A 35 5.49 -6.07 -0.39
CA VAL A 35 5.54 -4.85 -1.20
C VAL A 35 5.18 -5.18 -2.66
N GLY A 36 4.28 -4.36 -3.21
CA GLY A 36 3.80 -4.52 -4.57
C GLY A 36 2.57 -5.39 -4.71
N ASP A 37 2.17 -6.09 -3.66
CA ASP A 37 0.95 -6.90 -3.68
C ASP A 37 -0.28 -6.03 -3.45
N THR A 38 -1.37 -6.39 -4.10
CA THR A 38 -2.66 -5.71 -3.93
C THR A 38 -3.47 -6.43 -2.86
N ILE A 39 -4.09 -5.65 -1.99
CA ILE A 39 -4.96 -6.17 -0.93
C ILE A 39 -6.29 -5.42 -0.95
N VAL A 40 -7.32 -6.03 -0.34
CA VAL A 40 -8.59 -5.36 -0.07
C VAL A 40 -8.54 -4.85 1.36
N VAL A 41 -8.88 -3.58 1.54
CA VAL A 41 -8.83 -2.93 2.85
C VAL A 41 -10.14 -2.26 3.18
N THR A 42 -10.41 -2.06 4.47
CA THR A 42 -11.47 -1.18 4.94
C THR A 42 -10.85 -0.01 5.69
N VAL A 43 -11.40 1.18 5.46
CA VAL A 43 -10.89 2.42 6.07
C VAL A 43 -11.33 2.46 7.52
N LYS A 44 -10.39 2.51 8.45
CA LYS A 44 -10.66 2.56 9.90
C LYS A 44 -10.54 3.96 10.45
N ASP A 45 -9.76 4.83 9.82
CA ASP A 45 -9.63 6.22 10.22
C ASP A 45 -9.45 7.07 8.96
N ALA A 46 -10.16 8.19 8.90
CA ALA A 46 -10.16 9.07 7.74
C ALA A 46 -10.34 10.52 8.18
N ILE A 47 -9.85 11.44 7.34
CA ILE A 47 -10.07 12.88 7.54
C ILE A 47 -11.55 13.18 7.22
N PRO A 48 -12.29 13.86 8.10
CA PRO A 48 -13.73 14.11 7.87
C PRO A 48 -14.04 14.84 6.56
N ALA A 49 -13.14 15.74 6.13
CA ALA A 49 -13.30 16.50 4.90
C ALA A 49 -12.67 15.83 3.68
N GLY A 50 -12.12 14.61 3.85
CA GLY A 50 -11.45 13.89 2.77
C GLY A 50 -12.43 13.25 1.79
N GLY A 51 -11.90 12.80 0.66
CA GLY A 51 -12.68 12.15 -0.39
C GLY A 51 -13.08 10.71 -0.10
N ILE A 52 -12.64 10.16 1.02
CA ILE A 52 -12.91 8.78 1.41
C ILE A 52 -13.52 8.79 2.82
N LYS A 53 -14.53 7.93 3.03
CA LYS A 53 -15.21 7.85 4.32
C LYS A 53 -14.76 6.61 5.09
N LYS A 54 -14.80 6.72 6.42
CA LYS A 54 -14.58 5.59 7.32
C LYS A 54 -15.56 4.47 6.99
N GLY A 55 -15.06 3.23 6.95
CA GLY A 55 -15.84 2.07 6.61
C GLY A 55 -15.87 1.71 5.12
N THR A 56 -15.28 2.54 4.27
CA THR A 56 -15.19 2.26 2.83
C THR A 56 -14.29 1.04 2.60
N VAL A 57 -14.73 0.14 1.72
CA VAL A 57 -13.96 -1.03 1.30
C VAL A 57 -13.39 -0.75 -0.08
N THR A 58 -12.08 -0.90 -0.22
CA THR A 58 -11.40 -0.57 -1.48
C THR A 58 -10.12 -1.41 -1.62
N LYS A 59 -9.52 -1.36 -2.80
CA LYS A 59 -8.23 -1.98 -3.05
C LYS A 59 -7.10 -1.03 -2.66
N ALA A 60 -5.98 -1.61 -2.26
CA ALA A 60 -4.77 -0.85 -1.97
C ALA A 60 -3.56 -1.69 -2.35
N VAL A 61 -2.45 -1.03 -2.63
CA VAL A 61 -1.17 -1.67 -2.90
C VAL A 61 -0.20 -1.35 -1.78
N ILE A 62 0.54 -2.35 -1.33
CA ILE A 62 1.53 -2.18 -0.26
C ILE A 62 2.77 -1.52 -0.84
N VAL A 63 3.15 -0.36 -0.29
CA VAL A 63 4.31 0.40 -0.80
C VAL A 63 5.54 0.29 0.09
N ARG A 64 5.35 -0.04 1.38
CA ARG A 64 6.47 -0.31 2.28
C ARG A 64 6.04 -1.20 3.43
N THR A 65 6.98 -1.97 3.97
CA THR A 65 6.74 -2.87 5.09
C THR A 65 7.87 -2.79 6.11
N LYS A 66 7.57 -3.14 7.35
CA LYS A 66 8.58 -3.28 8.41
C LYS A 66 9.43 -4.52 8.22
N ASN A 67 8.88 -5.55 7.57
CA ASN A 67 9.63 -6.77 7.29
C ASN A 67 10.70 -6.54 6.24
N LYS A 68 11.80 -7.26 6.38
CA LYS A 68 12.88 -7.20 5.40
C LYS A 68 12.39 -7.72 4.06
N LEU A 69 12.66 -6.96 3.01
CA LEU A 69 12.47 -7.37 1.64
C LEU A 69 13.84 -7.72 1.05
N ARG A 70 14.02 -8.99 0.69
CA ARG A 70 15.25 -9.43 0.03
C ARG A 70 15.20 -9.05 -1.44
N ARG A 71 16.26 -8.41 -1.92
CA ARG A 71 16.39 -8.05 -3.32
C ARG A 71 17.25 -9.04 -4.08
N LYS A 72 17.15 -9.01 -5.40
CA LYS A 72 17.87 -9.94 -6.30
C LYS A 72 19.39 -9.84 -6.16
N ASP A 73 19.91 -8.67 -5.80
CA ASP A 73 21.34 -8.43 -5.61
C ASP A 73 21.86 -8.89 -4.24
N GLY A 74 21.01 -9.47 -3.42
CA GLY A 74 21.35 -9.94 -2.08
C GLY A 74 21.20 -8.89 -0.98
N SER A 75 20.89 -7.64 -1.33
CA SER A 75 20.64 -6.61 -0.33
C SER A 75 19.23 -6.75 0.28
N TYR A 76 19.02 -6.08 1.38
CA TYR A 76 17.72 -6.05 2.07
C TYR A 76 17.30 -4.60 2.27
N ILE A 77 15.99 -4.39 2.24
CA ILE A 77 15.39 -3.12 2.64
C ILE A 77 14.25 -3.38 3.60
N ARG A 78 14.09 -2.50 4.57
CA ARG A 78 12.92 -2.46 5.44
C ARG A 78 12.62 -1.02 5.80
N PHE A 79 11.35 -0.77 6.09
CA PHE A 79 10.87 0.56 6.42
C PHE A 79 10.42 0.61 7.88
N ASP A 80 10.13 1.81 8.37
CA ASP A 80 9.71 2.02 9.76
C ASP A 80 8.25 1.64 10.00
N ASP A 81 7.46 1.56 8.95
CA ASP A 81 6.03 1.25 9.06
C ASP A 81 5.57 0.38 7.90
N ASN A 82 4.34 -0.13 8.03
CA ASN A 82 3.62 -0.78 6.96
C ASN A 82 2.67 0.24 6.35
N ALA A 83 2.77 0.52 5.08
CA ALA A 83 1.96 1.54 4.44
C ALA A 83 1.45 1.09 3.08
N VAL A 84 0.27 1.60 2.74
CA VAL A 84 -0.41 1.32 1.47
C VAL A 84 -0.76 2.61 0.76
N VAL A 85 -1.02 2.49 -0.54
CA VAL A 85 -1.61 3.54 -1.36
C VAL A 85 -2.96 3.03 -1.83
N ILE A 86 -4.01 3.85 -1.65
CA ILE A 86 -5.37 3.49 -2.04
C ILE A 86 -5.48 3.54 -3.57
N LEU A 87 -6.08 2.50 -4.13
CA LEU A 87 -6.30 2.39 -5.58
C LEU A 87 -7.75 2.66 -5.92
N ASN A 88 -7.97 3.19 -7.12
CA ASN A 88 -9.31 3.32 -7.70
C ASN A 88 -9.70 2.05 -8.46
N ALA A 89 -10.87 2.07 -9.12
CA ALA A 89 -11.37 0.91 -9.88
C ALA A 89 -10.47 0.54 -11.07
N SER A 90 -9.65 1.46 -11.54
CA SER A 90 -8.72 1.24 -12.65
C SER A 90 -7.33 0.82 -12.19
N ASP A 91 -7.19 0.47 -10.91
CA ASP A 91 -5.92 0.07 -10.27
C ASP A 91 -4.85 1.18 -10.32
N GLU A 92 -5.30 2.44 -10.36
CA GLU A 92 -4.43 3.61 -10.29
C GLU A 92 -4.54 4.27 -8.91
N PRO A 93 -3.50 5.03 -8.47
CA PRO A 93 -3.58 5.75 -7.20
C PRO A 93 -4.79 6.70 -7.17
N ARG A 94 -5.56 6.62 -6.10
CA ARG A 94 -6.71 7.50 -5.90
C ARG A 94 -6.27 8.91 -5.53
N GLY A 95 -5.18 9.04 -4.78
CA GLY A 95 -4.64 10.32 -4.39
C GLY A 95 -3.70 10.90 -5.45
N THR A 96 -3.33 12.16 -5.26
CA THR A 96 -2.43 12.88 -6.16
C THR A 96 -1.02 13.03 -5.60
N ARG A 97 -0.83 12.71 -4.31
CA ARG A 97 0.47 12.82 -3.63
C ARG A 97 0.75 11.57 -2.82
N ILE A 98 2.02 11.23 -2.73
CA ILE A 98 2.52 10.12 -1.91
C ILE A 98 3.41 10.72 -0.83
N PHE A 99 3.25 10.23 0.41
CA PHE A 99 4.04 10.68 1.56
C PHE A 99 5.07 9.61 1.95
N GLY A 100 6.31 10.05 2.11
CA GLY A 100 7.40 9.17 2.49
C GLY A 100 7.93 8.30 1.36
N PRO A 101 8.93 7.45 1.66
CA PRO A 101 9.56 6.62 0.64
C PRO A 101 8.66 5.46 0.22
N VAL A 102 8.90 4.97 -0.99
CA VAL A 102 8.30 3.73 -1.48
C VAL A 102 9.40 2.81 -1.99
N ALA A 103 9.14 1.52 -2.02
CA ALA A 103 10.10 0.56 -2.55
C ALA A 103 10.07 0.55 -4.08
N ARG A 104 11.26 0.45 -4.69
CA ARG A 104 11.37 0.45 -6.15
C ARG A 104 10.78 -0.80 -6.81
N GLU A 105 10.50 -1.84 -6.05
CA GLU A 105 9.84 -3.06 -6.54
C GLU A 105 8.44 -2.80 -7.12
N LEU A 106 7.83 -1.68 -6.78
CA LEU A 106 6.55 -1.28 -7.37
C LEU A 106 6.65 -1.09 -8.88
N ARG A 107 7.81 -0.71 -9.39
CA ARG A 107 8.04 -0.59 -10.85
C ARG A 107 7.86 -1.94 -11.54
N ASP A 108 8.39 -3.00 -10.95
CA ASP A 108 8.30 -4.36 -11.51
C ASP A 108 6.87 -4.90 -11.48
N LYS A 109 6.04 -4.39 -10.57
CA LYS A 109 4.63 -4.76 -10.46
C LYS A 109 3.70 -3.90 -11.32
N GLY A 110 4.24 -2.92 -12.06
CA GLY A 110 3.47 -2.09 -12.97
C GLY A 110 2.90 -0.82 -12.38
N TYR A 111 3.29 -0.44 -11.16
CA TYR A 111 2.79 0.76 -10.50
C TYR A 111 3.68 1.98 -10.77
N MET A 112 3.88 2.30 -12.04
CA MET A 112 4.76 3.40 -12.44
C MET A 112 4.27 4.76 -11.99
N LYS A 113 2.94 4.94 -11.92
CA LYS A 113 2.37 6.21 -11.49
C LYS A 113 2.68 6.48 -10.01
N ILE A 114 2.67 5.46 -9.18
CA ILE A 114 3.05 5.58 -7.77
C ILE A 114 4.53 5.97 -7.67
N ILE A 115 5.38 5.33 -8.45
CA ILE A 115 6.81 5.65 -8.49
C ILE A 115 7.03 7.11 -8.88
N SER A 116 6.29 7.61 -9.86
CA SER A 116 6.44 9.00 -10.32
C SER A 116 5.93 10.02 -9.31
N LEU A 117 4.96 9.66 -8.48
CA LEU A 117 4.39 10.55 -7.46
C LEU A 117 5.17 10.51 -6.14
N ALA A 118 5.97 9.49 -5.91
CA ALA A 118 6.67 9.33 -4.65
C ALA A 118 7.82 10.32 -4.51
N PRO A 119 8.00 10.92 -3.33
CA PRO A 119 9.12 11.85 -3.09
C PRO A 119 10.47 11.16 -3.06
N GLU A 120 10.48 9.87 -2.73
CA GLU A 120 11.71 9.09 -2.64
C GLU A 120 11.42 7.63 -2.98
N VAL A 121 12.26 7.04 -3.81
CA VAL A 121 12.15 5.64 -4.21
C VAL A 121 13.41 4.90 -3.76
N LEU A 122 13.25 3.96 -2.86
CA LEU A 122 14.36 3.17 -2.31
C LEU A 122 14.32 1.69 -2.80
#